data_72c9959f5b0c3c4e333e31fa8f3e7f34
#
_entry.id   72c9959f5b0c3c4e333e31fa8f3e7f34
#
_cell.length_a   1.000
_cell.length_b   1.000
_cell.length_c   1.000
_cell.angle_alpha   90.00
_cell.angle_beta   90.00
_cell.angle_gamma   90.00
#
_symmetry.space_group_name_H-M   'P 1'
#
loop_
_entity.id
_entity.type
_entity.pdbx_description
1 polymer ?
#
loop_
_entity_poly.entity_id
_entity_poly.type
_entity_poly.pdbx_seq_one_letter_code
_entity_poly.pdbx_strand_id
1 'polypeptide(L)'
;MGRSPYFFVERPDRNTGKYEMQHPIVWNYNHTKQEPADLFPYNGCHDLFSIVENNGIGNDFPTMRGIHSGLPENVAAEIKEAYDHCCYETEYAGEKHLYTPTVRWFSYADMYIYCLEHPEAIDYEAMDEAYYNGEEEDPPKKIMMPTPLKSLMNRVDAFLEVMDGWDWRDDYSQIRIVYWIE
;
A
#
# COMPACT_ATOMS: atom_id res chain seq x y z
N MET A 1 -2.08 13.21 14.69
CA MET A 1 -2.16 11.75 14.71
C MET A 1 -1.66 11.26 13.35
N GLY A 2 -0.64 10.41 13.34
CA GLY A 2 -0.14 9.80 12.11
C GLY A 2 -1.20 8.83 11.58
N ARG A 3 -1.43 8.82 10.27
CA ARG A 3 -2.26 7.82 9.62
C ARG A 3 -1.39 6.58 9.37
N SER A 4 -1.87 5.43 9.77
CA SER A 4 -1.18 4.16 9.56
C SER A 4 -1.81 3.44 8.36
N PRO A 5 -1.05 3.17 7.30
CA PRO A 5 -1.55 2.38 6.18
C PRO A 5 -1.43 0.90 6.48
N TYR A 6 -2.39 0.15 6.00
CA TYR A 6 -2.36 -1.31 5.99
C TYR A 6 -2.47 -1.78 4.55
N PHE A 7 -1.46 -2.49 4.07
CA PHE A 7 -1.42 -3.04 2.72
C PHE A 7 -1.33 -4.56 2.78
N PHE A 8 -2.18 -5.23 2.04
CA PHE A 8 -2.23 -6.68 1.94
C PHE A 8 -2.23 -7.11 0.49
N VAL A 9 -1.60 -8.24 0.18
CA VAL A 9 -1.63 -8.83 -1.15
C VAL A 9 -2.41 -10.13 -1.13
N GLU A 10 -3.25 -10.33 -2.12
CA GLU A 10 -4.00 -11.56 -2.32
C GLU A 10 -3.98 -11.98 -3.80
N ARG A 11 -4.07 -13.28 -4.01
CA ARG A 11 -4.24 -13.86 -5.36
C ARG A 11 -5.19 -15.06 -5.31
N PRO A 12 -5.81 -15.43 -6.45
CA PRO A 12 -6.61 -16.64 -6.49
C PRO A 12 -5.73 -17.89 -6.37
N ASP A 13 -6.14 -18.83 -5.55
CA ASP A 13 -5.59 -20.20 -5.58
C ASP A 13 -5.86 -20.82 -6.95
N ARG A 14 -4.86 -21.44 -7.54
CA ARG A 14 -4.90 -21.96 -8.92
C ARG A 14 -5.91 -23.09 -9.12
N ASN A 15 -6.25 -23.81 -8.06
CA ASN A 15 -7.14 -24.98 -8.13
C ASN A 15 -8.59 -24.62 -7.85
N THR A 16 -8.80 -23.73 -6.89
CA THR A 16 -10.13 -23.38 -6.37
C THR A 16 -10.66 -22.06 -6.90
N GLY A 17 -9.79 -21.17 -7.37
CA GLY A 17 -10.12 -19.81 -7.75
C GLY A 17 -10.47 -18.89 -6.57
N LYS A 18 -10.39 -19.38 -5.33
CA LYS A 18 -10.63 -18.56 -4.14
C LYS A 18 -9.42 -17.67 -3.88
N TYR A 19 -9.69 -16.43 -3.49
CA TYR A 19 -8.63 -15.54 -3.10
C TYR A 19 -8.05 -15.91 -1.75
N GLU A 20 -6.74 -15.93 -1.68
CA GLU A 20 -5.95 -16.24 -0.50
C GLU A 20 -4.92 -15.13 -0.28
N MET A 21 -4.76 -14.75 0.98
CA MET A 21 -3.76 -13.76 1.37
C MET A 21 -2.35 -14.33 1.20
N GLN A 22 -1.46 -13.54 0.61
CA GLN A 22 -0.08 -13.92 0.29
C GLN A 22 0.94 -13.34 1.27
N HIS A 23 0.54 -13.12 2.52
CA HIS A 23 1.40 -12.61 3.56
C HIS A 23 1.77 -13.67 4.58
N PRO A 24 2.99 -13.67 5.12
CA PRO A 24 3.28 -14.42 6.32
C PRO A 24 2.46 -13.85 7.48
N ILE A 25 1.99 -14.74 8.35
CA ILE A 25 1.40 -14.36 9.62
C ILE A 25 2.51 -14.20 10.65
N VAL A 26 2.55 -13.07 11.33
CA VAL A 26 3.51 -12.79 12.41
C VAL A 26 2.81 -12.60 13.74
N TRP A 27 3.52 -12.85 14.84
CA TRP A 27 3.03 -12.48 16.14
C TRP A 27 3.08 -10.96 16.31
N ASN A 28 2.04 -10.38 16.86
CA ASN A 28 2.07 -8.97 17.23
C ASN A 28 3.15 -8.69 18.29
N TYR A 29 3.46 -7.43 18.52
CA TYR A 29 4.51 -7.00 19.44
C TYR A 29 4.39 -7.62 20.85
N ASN A 30 3.16 -7.85 21.32
CA ASN A 30 2.89 -8.45 22.63
C ASN A 30 2.82 -9.98 22.62
N HIS A 31 3.05 -10.63 21.50
CA HIS A 31 2.94 -12.10 21.30
C HIS A 31 1.59 -12.68 21.77
N THR A 32 0.53 -11.88 21.72
CA THR A 32 -0.81 -12.27 22.18
C THR A 32 -1.71 -12.73 21.05
N LYS A 33 -1.39 -12.38 19.81
CA LYS A 33 -2.19 -12.66 18.65
C LYS A 33 -1.30 -12.82 17.41
N GLN A 34 -1.68 -13.73 16.54
CA GLN A 34 -1.09 -13.80 15.19
C GLN A 34 -1.81 -12.79 14.29
N GLU A 35 -1.06 -12.00 13.58
CA GLU A 35 -1.56 -10.99 12.66
C GLU A 35 -0.86 -11.09 11.31
N PRO A 36 -1.55 -10.75 10.21
CA PRO A 36 -0.90 -10.62 8.91
C PRO A 36 0.24 -9.59 9.00
N ALA A 37 1.38 -9.92 8.40
CA ALA A 37 2.46 -8.95 8.30
C ALA A 37 2.04 -7.78 7.43
N ASP A 38 2.15 -6.56 7.95
CA ASP A 38 1.95 -5.37 7.15
C ASP A 38 3.08 -5.23 6.12
N LEU A 39 2.71 -4.90 4.88
CA LEU A 39 3.68 -4.61 3.82
C LEU A 39 4.46 -3.31 4.09
N PHE A 40 3.89 -2.41 4.86
CA PHE A 40 4.49 -1.13 5.21
C PHE A 40 4.43 -0.85 6.72
N PRO A 41 5.39 -1.34 7.51
CA PRO A 41 5.41 -1.12 8.96
C PRO A 41 5.78 0.31 9.37
N TYR A 42 5.89 1.26 8.45
CA TYR A 42 6.37 2.61 8.74
C TYR A 42 5.31 3.68 8.50
N ASN A 43 5.02 4.44 9.55
CA ASN A 43 4.34 5.72 9.46
C ASN A 43 5.19 6.67 8.59
N GLY A 44 4.61 7.23 7.54
CA GLY A 44 5.24 8.35 6.84
C GLY A 44 5.44 8.20 5.32
N CYS A 45 4.82 7.23 4.65
CA CYS A 45 4.85 7.18 3.18
C CYS A 45 3.85 8.19 2.56
N HIS A 46 4.04 9.49 2.84
CA HIS A 46 3.21 10.55 2.27
C HIS A 46 3.16 10.50 0.74
N ASP A 47 4.28 10.20 0.10
CA ASP A 47 4.41 10.12 -1.34
C ASP A 47 3.62 8.95 -1.93
N LEU A 48 3.62 7.79 -1.24
CA LEU A 48 2.78 6.67 -1.63
C LEU A 48 1.30 7.02 -1.55
N PHE A 49 0.87 7.76 -0.50
CA PHE A 49 -0.52 8.21 -0.37
C PHE A 49 -0.92 9.19 -1.45
N SER A 50 -0.01 10.05 -1.91
CA SER A 50 -0.28 10.95 -3.04
C SER A 50 -0.62 10.16 -4.30
N ILE A 51 0.05 9.03 -4.53
CA ILE A 51 -0.17 8.17 -5.69
C ILE A 51 -1.49 7.39 -5.57
N VAL A 52 -1.78 6.79 -4.38
CA VAL A 52 -2.92 5.88 -4.22
C VAL A 52 -4.19 6.55 -3.70
N GLU A 53 -4.10 7.70 -3.02
CA GLU A 53 -5.24 8.39 -2.42
C GLU A 53 -5.63 9.70 -3.10
N ASN A 54 -4.83 10.20 -4.01
CA ASN A 54 -5.01 11.55 -4.62
C ASN A 54 -5.11 12.66 -3.56
N ASN A 55 -4.43 12.52 -2.45
CA ASN A 55 -4.54 13.41 -1.30
C ASN A 55 -3.60 14.64 -1.39
N GLY A 56 -3.27 15.10 -2.59
CA GLY A 56 -2.89 16.47 -2.91
C GLY A 56 -1.78 17.19 -2.09
N ILE A 57 -1.15 16.53 -1.14
CA ILE A 57 -0.04 17.08 -0.37
C ILE A 57 1.25 16.64 -1.08
N GLY A 58 1.69 17.46 -2.03
CA GLY A 58 2.82 17.17 -2.88
C GLY A 58 2.37 16.69 -4.25
N ASN A 59 1.90 17.60 -5.07
CA ASN A 59 1.22 17.34 -6.36
C ASN A 59 2.11 16.81 -7.49
N ASP A 60 3.27 16.24 -7.20
CA ASP A 60 4.21 15.86 -8.25
C ASP A 60 4.07 14.41 -8.70
N PHE A 61 3.19 13.64 -8.04
CA PHE A 61 2.90 12.28 -8.44
C PHE A 61 1.50 12.19 -9.06
N PRO A 62 1.40 11.80 -10.31
CA PRO A 62 0.08 11.52 -10.89
C PRO A 62 -0.58 10.37 -10.13
N THR A 63 -1.87 10.50 -9.86
CA THR A 63 -2.64 9.44 -9.23
C THR A 63 -2.63 8.18 -10.10
N MET A 64 -2.41 7.02 -9.49
CA MET A 64 -2.47 5.74 -10.17
C MET A 64 -3.89 5.48 -10.70
N ARG A 65 -3.99 4.92 -11.88
CA ARG A 65 -5.25 4.42 -12.45
C ARG A 65 -5.58 3.04 -11.90
N GLY A 66 -6.82 2.60 -12.04
CA GLY A 66 -7.23 1.26 -11.63
C GLY A 66 -7.51 1.10 -10.13
N ILE A 67 -7.60 2.21 -9.36
CA ILE A 67 -7.97 2.16 -7.95
C ILE A 67 -9.48 1.99 -7.82
N HIS A 68 -9.88 0.96 -7.08
CA HIS A 68 -11.27 0.62 -6.79
C HIS A 68 -11.61 0.91 -5.33
N SER A 69 -12.83 1.36 -5.06
CA SER A 69 -13.34 1.61 -3.71
C SER A 69 -14.09 0.40 -3.16
N GLY A 70 -13.98 0.18 -1.86
CA GLY A 70 -14.60 -0.94 -1.16
C GLY A 70 -13.73 -2.19 -1.15
N LEU A 71 -14.12 -3.18 -0.33
CA LEU A 71 -13.48 -4.50 -0.38
C LEU A 71 -13.77 -5.16 -1.73
N PRO A 72 -12.76 -5.84 -2.33
CA PRO A 72 -13.01 -6.57 -3.57
C PRO A 72 -14.00 -7.72 -3.35
N GLU A 73 -14.73 -8.07 -4.40
CA GLU A 73 -15.55 -9.30 -4.40
C GLU A 73 -14.64 -10.51 -4.10
N ASN A 74 -15.14 -11.42 -3.27
CA ASN A 74 -14.42 -12.64 -2.87
C ASN A 74 -13.03 -12.35 -2.27
N VAL A 75 -12.88 -11.25 -1.52
CA VAL A 75 -11.66 -10.95 -0.78
C VAL A 75 -11.26 -12.12 0.12
N ALA A 76 -9.95 -12.34 0.30
CA ALA A 76 -9.44 -13.35 1.22
C ALA A 76 -10.01 -13.16 2.63
N ALA A 77 -10.39 -14.26 3.28
CA ALA A 77 -11.06 -14.22 4.59
C ALA A 77 -10.22 -13.52 5.65
N GLU A 78 -8.91 -13.71 5.61
CA GLU A 78 -7.94 -13.12 6.53
C GLU A 78 -7.87 -11.59 6.38
N ILE A 79 -7.93 -11.08 5.15
CA ILE A 79 -7.95 -9.64 4.88
C ILE A 79 -9.27 -9.04 5.36
N LYS A 80 -10.38 -9.74 5.10
CA LYS A 80 -11.69 -9.31 5.59
C LYS A 80 -11.72 -9.24 7.11
N GLU A 81 -11.21 -10.27 7.78
CA GLU A 81 -11.12 -10.30 9.25
C GLU A 81 -10.27 -9.14 9.78
N ALA A 82 -9.10 -8.89 9.17
CA ALA A 82 -8.23 -7.77 9.53
C ALA A 82 -8.95 -6.42 9.38
N TYR A 83 -9.69 -6.22 8.28
CA TYR A 83 -10.48 -5.01 8.07
C TYR A 83 -11.61 -4.86 9.09
N ASP A 84 -12.35 -5.93 9.36
CA ASP A 84 -13.46 -5.92 10.32
C ASP A 84 -12.96 -5.56 11.75
N HIS A 85 -11.72 -5.91 12.10
CA HIS A 85 -11.10 -5.50 13.37
C HIS A 85 -10.76 -4.00 13.44
N CYS A 86 -10.56 -3.35 12.30
CA CYS A 86 -10.36 -1.91 12.23
C CYS A 86 -11.68 -1.12 12.25
N CYS A 87 -12.83 -1.80 12.18
CA CYS A 87 -14.14 -1.20 12.30
C CYS A 87 -14.58 -1.23 13.77
N TYR A 88 -14.86 -0.08 14.35
CA TYR A 88 -15.26 0.00 15.76
C TYR A 88 -16.38 1.01 16.01
N GLU A 89 -17.19 0.74 17.04
CA GLU A 89 -18.17 1.73 17.49
C GLU A 89 -17.49 2.82 18.32
N THR A 90 -17.79 4.07 18.01
CA THR A 90 -17.40 5.24 18.80
C THR A 90 -18.64 5.99 19.23
N GLU A 91 -18.59 6.66 20.37
CA GLU A 91 -19.65 7.51 20.86
C GLU A 91 -19.20 8.96 20.81
N TYR A 92 -19.96 9.79 20.10
CA TYR A 92 -19.76 11.23 20.04
C TYR A 92 -21.07 11.96 20.30
N ALA A 93 -21.07 12.90 21.25
CA ALA A 93 -22.23 13.69 21.66
C ALA A 93 -23.46 12.83 22.09
N GLY A 94 -23.25 11.63 22.64
CA GLY A 94 -24.31 10.70 23.04
C GLY A 94 -24.90 9.85 21.92
N GLU A 95 -24.37 9.97 20.70
CA GLU A 95 -24.75 9.14 19.57
C GLU A 95 -23.64 8.12 19.23
N LYS A 96 -24.07 6.90 18.90
CA LYS A 96 -23.16 5.83 18.47
C LYS A 96 -22.89 5.95 16.98
N HIS A 97 -21.61 5.98 16.63
CA HIS A 97 -21.16 6.00 15.25
C HIS A 97 -20.26 4.78 15.00
N LEU A 98 -20.48 4.12 13.88
CA LEU A 98 -19.56 3.08 13.43
C LEU A 98 -18.43 3.73 12.62
N TYR A 99 -17.22 3.66 13.14
CA TYR A 99 -16.02 4.01 12.37
C TYR A 99 -15.65 2.87 11.44
N THR A 100 -15.48 3.20 10.15
CA THR A 100 -15.04 2.25 9.12
C THR A 100 -13.95 2.92 8.31
N PRO A 101 -12.71 2.38 8.29
CA PRO A 101 -11.67 2.90 7.43
C PRO A 101 -12.09 2.86 5.95
N THR A 102 -11.66 3.82 5.17
CA THR A 102 -11.87 3.78 3.72
C THR A 102 -10.97 2.73 3.10
N VAL A 103 -11.54 1.60 2.68
CA VAL A 103 -10.81 0.52 2.03
C VAL A 103 -10.82 0.71 0.51
N ARG A 104 -9.69 0.41 -0.12
CA ARG A 104 -9.47 0.45 -1.57
C ARG A 104 -8.60 -0.70 -2.01
N TRP A 105 -8.54 -0.93 -3.31
CA TRP A 105 -7.66 -1.94 -3.88
C TRP A 105 -7.31 -1.61 -5.33
N PHE A 106 -6.22 -2.19 -5.80
CA PHE A 106 -5.77 -2.15 -7.19
C PHE A 106 -5.09 -3.46 -7.56
N SER A 107 -4.93 -3.72 -8.85
CA SER A 107 -4.22 -4.91 -9.30
C SER A 107 -2.70 -4.69 -9.31
N TYR A 108 -1.94 -5.80 -9.24
CA TYR A 108 -0.49 -5.75 -9.46
C TYR A 108 -0.17 -5.22 -10.87
N ALA A 109 -1.00 -5.56 -11.87
CA ALA A 109 -0.83 -5.06 -13.22
C ALA A 109 -0.91 -3.53 -13.29
N ASP A 110 -1.86 -2.90 -12.59
CA ASP A 110 -1.98 -1.44 -12.54
C ASP A 110 -0.75 -0.80 -11.89
N MET A 111 -0.26 -1.39 -10.80
CA MET A 111 0.95 -0.95 -10.11
C MET A 111 2.18 -1.06 -11.00
N TYR A 112 2.31 -2.17 -11.72
CA TYR A 112 3.43 -2.41 -12.64
C TYR A 112 3.43 -1.39 -13.79
N ILE A 113 2.26 -1.15 -14.40
CA ILE A 113 2.09 -0.15 -15.47
C ILE A 113 2.47 1.24 -14.95
N TYR A 114 1.99 1.63 -13.77
CA TYR A 114 2.35 2.91 -13.17
C TYR A 114 3.86 3.05 -12.99
N CYS A 115 4.54 2.03 -12.48
CA CYS A 115 5.99 2.06 -12.30
C CYS A 115 6.77 2.13 -13.62
N LEU A 116 6.21 1.61 -14.73
CA LEU A 116 6.80 1.76 -16.07
C LEU A 116 6.60 3.17 -16.63
N GLU A 117 5.43 3.77 -16.42
CA GLU A 117 5.10 5.12 -16.89
C GLU A 117 5.79 6.21 -16.06
N HIS A 118 6.01 5.94 -14.77
CA HIS A 118 6.56 6.89 -13.79
C HIS A 118 7.69 6.22 -12.97
N PRO A 119 8.84 5.90 -13.60
CA PRO A 119 9.89 5.13 -12.92
C PRO A 119 10.62 5.91 -11.83
N GLU A 120 10.62 7.22 -11.92
CA GLU A 120 11.36 8.12 -11.02
C GLU A 120 10.49 9.27 -10.54
N ALA A 121 10.84 9.80 -9.39
CA ALA A 121 10.20 10.91 -8.73
C ALA A 121 11.26 11.90 -8.20
N ILE A 122 10.86 13.12 -7.88
CA ILE A 122 11.73 14.08 -7.24
C ILE A 122 11.89 13.72 -5.76
N ASP A 123 13.11 13.59 -5.31
CA ASP A 123 13.46 13.39 -3.90
C ASP A 123 13.58 14.76 -3.20
N TYR A 124 12.46 15.23 -2.66
CA TYR A 124 12.43 16.52 -1.96
C TYR A 124 13.21 16.50 -0.67
N GLU A 125 13.25 15.37 0.04
CA GLU A 125 13.99 15.23 1.29
C GLU A 125 15.50 15.39 1.03
N ALA A 126 16.03 14.70 0.00
CA ALA A 126 17.42 14.85 -0.39
C ALA A 126 17.72 16.24 -0.94
N MET A 127 16.77 16.90 -1.60
CA MET A 127 16.93 18.29 -2.05
C MET A 127 16.98 19.26 -0.87
N ASP A 128 16.12 19.09 0.13
CA ASP A 128 16.12 19.91 1.35
C ASP A 128 17.42 19.72 2.15
N GLU A 129 17.90 18.47 2.27
CA GLU A 129 19.20 18.20 2.91
C GLU A 129 20.36 18.89 2.18
N ALA A 130 20.39 18.82 0.85
CA ALA A 130 21.41 19.50 0.04
C ALA A 130 21.38 21.03 0.25
N TYR A 131 20.17 21.60 0.30
CA TYR A 131 19.99 23.02 0.60
C TYR A 131 20.55 23.40 1.98
N TYR A 132 20.20 22.65 3.03
CA TYR A 132 20.68 22.91 4.38
C TYR A 132 22.20 22.73 4.53
N ASN A 133 22.82 21.88 3.71
CA ASN A 133 24.24 21.66 3.66
C ASN A 133 25.00 22.71 2.84
N GLY A 134 24.30 23.67 2.24
CA GLY A 134 24.90 24.76 1.45
C GLY A 134 25.39 24.32 0.06
N GLU A 135 24.84 23.21 -0.45
CA GLU A 135 25.12 22.68 -1.80
C GLU A 135 24.20 23.30 -2.86
N GLU A 136 23.78 24.55 -2.64
CA GLU A 136 22.80 25.23 -3.48
C GLU A 136 23.39 25.57 -4.85
N GLU A 137 22.80 25.02 -5.90
CA GLU A 137 22.96 25.47 -7.28
C GLU A 137 21.75 26.33 -7.68
N ASP A 138 21.92 27.38 -8.44
CA ASP A 138 20.85 28.20 -8.98
C ASP A 138 20.75 28.01 -10.52
N PRO A 139 19.72 27.34 -11.04
CA PRO A 139 18.55 26.72 -10.35
C PRO A 139 18.92 25.43 -9.61
N PRO A 140 18.18 25.07 -8.54
CA PRO A 140 18.48 23.89 -7.75
C PRO A 140 18.41 22.62 -8.61
N LYS A 141 19.44 21.79 -8.47
CA LYS A 141 19.52 20.50 -9.17
C LYS A 141 18.46 19.55 -8.62
N LYS A 142 17.61 19.02 -9.50
CA LYS A 142 16.64 18.00 -9.11
C LYS A 142 17.36 16.70 -8.75
N ILE A 143 17.13 16.22 -7.55
CA ILE A 143 17.57 14.90 -7.11
C ILE A 143 16.41 13.92 -7.37
N MET A 144 16.70 12.80 -8.02
CA MET A 144 15.69 11.81 -8.43
C MET A 144 15.82 10.56 -7.58
N MET A 145 14.68 9.98 -7.22
CA MET A 145 14.58 8.69 -6.53
C MET A 145 13.65 7.75 -7.31
N PRO A 146 13.73 6.43 -7.12
CA PRO A 146 12.70 5.51 -7.62
C PRO A 146 11.32 5.88 -7.09
N THR A 147 10.27 5.76 -7.93
CA THR A 147 8.91 6.04 -7.47
C THR A 147 8.57 5.26 -6.20
N PRO A 148 7.90 5.86 -5.19
CA PRO A 148 7.52 5.18 -3.94
C PRO A 148 6.75 3.88 -4.17
N LEU A 149 5.94 3.81 -5.23
CA LEU A 149 5.20 2.61 -5.60
C LEU A 149 6.13 1.44 -6.00
N LYS A 150 7.36 1.72 -6.45
CA LYS A 150 8.36 0.70 -6.73
C LYS A 150 8.80 -0.05 -5.47
N SER A 151 8.89 0.64 -4.34
CA SER A 151 9.18 0.01 -3.04
C SER A 151 8.07 -0.94 -2.61
N LEU A 152 6.80 -0.55 -2.79
CA LEU A 152 5.65 -1.44 -2.57
C LEU A 152 5.71 -2.64 -3.50
N MET A 153 5.96 -2.44 -4.79
CA MET A 153 6.07 -3.51 -5.78
C MET A 153 7.15 -4.52 -5.39
N ASN A 154 8.35 -4.06 -5.02
CA ASN A 154 9.44 -4.94 -4.59
C ASN A 154 9.08 -5.76 -3.34
N ARG A 155 8.29 -5.22 -2.43
CA ARG A 155 7.81 -5.95 -1.24
C ARG A 155 6.76 -6.99 -1.62
N VAL A 156 5.83 -6.66 -2.50
CA VAL A 156 4.85 -7.62 -3.03
C VAL A 156 5.58 -8.77 -3.73
N ASP A 157 6.60 -8.46 -4.55
CA ASP A 157 7.43 -9.46 -5.23
C ASP A 157 8.09 -10.41 -4.21
N ALA A 158 8.69 -9.86 -3.17
CA ALA A 158 9.34 -10.64 -2.12
C ALA A 158 8.35 -11.59 -1.38
N PHE A 159 7.13 -11.13 -1.10
CA PHE A 159 6.11 -11.99 -0.50
C PHE A 159 5.66 -13.11 -1.43
N LEU A 160 5.44 -12.79 -2.69
CA LEU A 160 5.03 -13.81 -3.68
C LEU A 160 6.12 -14.84 -3.91
N GLU A 161 7.41 -14.44 -3.92
CA GLU A 161 8.54 -15.36 -4.03
C GLU A 161 8.64 -16.30 -2.83
N VAL A 162 8.43 -15.79 -1.61
CA VAL A 162 8.49 -16.60 -0.37
C VAL A 162 7.35 -17.61 -0.31
N MET A 163 6.15 -17.21 -0.72
CA MET A 163 4.95 -18.03 -0.51
C MET A 163 4.79 -19.14 -1.55
N ASP A 164 5.20 -18.95 -2.81
CA ASP A 164 5.02 -19.99 -3.85
C ASP A 164 5.78 -19.71 -5.16
N GLY A 165 6.59 -18.67 -5.16
CA GLY A 165 7.31 -18.20 -6.34
C GLY A 165 6.41 -17.56 -7.40
N TRP A 166 7.04 -16.77 -8.23
CA TRP A 166 6.43 -16.23 -9.42
C TRP A 166 6.31 -17.32 -10.49
N ASP A 167 5.11 -17.50 -11.02
CA ASP A 167 4.91 -18.27 -12.24
C ASP A 167 4.57 -17.30 -13.37
N TRP A 168 5.28 -17.40 -14.51
CA TRP A 168 4.99 -16.59 -15.70
C TRP A 168 3.54 -16.73 -16.19
N ARG A 169 2.82 -17.76 -15.71
CA ARG A 169 1.41 -17.99 -15.99
C ARG A 169 0.47 -17.21 -15.07
N ASP A 170 1.01 -16.56 -14.04
CA ASP A 170 0.17 -15.77 -13.13
C ASP A 170 -0.41 -14.58 -13.90
N ASP A 171 -1.71 -14.41 -13.78
CA ASP A 171 -2.39 -13.24 -14.30
C ASP A 171 -2.24 -12.09 -13.31
N TYR A 172 -1.35 -11.17 -13.61
CA TYR A 172 -1.05 -10.00 -12.77
C TYR A 172 -2.27 -9.11 -12.52
N SER A 173 -3.30 -9.19 -13.38
CA SER A 173 -4.56 -8.48 -13.16
C SER A 173 -5.41 -9.09 -12.05
N GLN A 174 -5.16 -10.33 -11.69
CA GLN A 174 -5.84 -11.05 -10.61
C GLN A 174 -5.11 -10.98 -9.26
N ILE A 175 -3.85 -10.56 -9.25
CA ILE A 175 -3.13 -10.28 -8.01
C ILE A 175 -3.57 -8.90 -7.53
N ARG A 176 -4.16 -8.82 -6.34
CA ARG A 176 -4.72 -7.58 -5.81
C ARG A 176 -3.98 -7.11 -4.57
N ILE A 177 -3.79 -5.81 -4.49
CA ILE A 177 -3.29 -5.11 -3.32
C ILE A 177 -4.48 -4.40 -2.68
N VAL A 178 -4.89 -4.88 -1.50
CA VAL A 178 -6.00 -4.31 -0.72
C VAL A 178 -5.40 -3.46 0.38
N TYR A 179 -5.90 -2.25 0.57
CA TYR A 179 -5.35 -1.34 1.57
C TYR A 179 -6.41 -0.44 2.18
N TRP A 180 -6.11 0.03 3.39
CA TRP A 180 -6.84 1.11 4.06
C TRP A 180 -5.90 1.94 4.91
N ILE A 181 -6.38 3.10 5.31
CA ILE A 181 -5.65 4.06 6.12
C ILE A 181 -6.46 4.34 7.39
N GLU A 182 -5.85 4.15 8.53
CA GLU A 182 -6.41 4.38 9.86
C GLU A 182 -5.94 5.69 10.48
#